data_17ae8776818d170c91f3d5cefe6907d6
#
_entry.id   17ae8776818d170c91f3d5cefe6907d6
#
_cell.length_a   1.000
_cell.length_b   1.000
_cell.length_c   1.000
_cell.angle_alpha   90.00
_cell.angle_beta   90.00
_cell.angle_gamma   90.00
#
_symmetry.space_group_name_H-M   'P 1'
#
loop_
_entity.id
_entity.type
_entity.pdbx_description
1 polymer ?
#
loop_
_entity_poly.entity_id
_entity_poly.type
_entity_poly.pdbx_seq_one_letter_code
_entity_poly.pdbx_strand_id
1 'polypeptide(L)'
;AIIYLFDRMGVPFSRTKEGLLDFRRFGGTKHHRTAFAGASTGQQLLYALDEQVRRYEVGGKVKKYEGWEMLSLVLDDHQVCRGLVAMNRHTLELKAFPADAVIMATGGPGLIFGKSTNSMVCTGSAVSACYQQGARYANGEFIQVHPTSIPGEDKLRLMSESARGEGGRVWVPRQKNDKRAPASIPEKERFYFLEEKYPAYGNLVPRDIATREIFQICLDGMGVGGENQVYLDLTHIDAATLDRKLGAILEIYEMFVGDDPRHVPMRIFPGVHYSMGGLWVDGNQRTNIPGLLAAGECDYSIHGANRLGANSLVSCVYGGFIAAPAALEYAQNVERGNGANGSKIYDDELKLQQSFNDELLKQSGGENQYIIHDEMGKWMTDNVTVVRYNDRLKATDNKLLELIERYKRISISDSNMWATMALPHARQLWNMLQLARVITLGALNRDESRGAHYKPDFPNRDDERFLKTTIAEYSGEGPVLSYEDVDVSLIVPRKRDYSKGKQEQPNKGAVAAQAAASGLPTTDGAQQIPVEGWEQKPRDLTGPRVWGQDKEQVRDVNHGETESRRAQDKGLEDAGGKSDKL
;
A
#
# COMPACT_ATOMS: atom_id res chain seq x y z
N ALA A 1 -13.27 -15.30 -4.54
CA ALA A 1 -13.12 -15.95 -3.23
C ALA A 1 -13.02 -14.93 -2.10
N ILE A 2 -12.05 -13.99 -2.13
CA ILE A 2 -11.75 -13.03 -1.03
C ILE A 2 -12.99 -12.21 -0.63
N ILE A 3 -13.71 -11.60 -1.56
CA ILE A 3 -14.89 -10.77 -1.26
C ILE A 3 -15.97 -11.58 -0.53
N TYR A 4 -16.27 -12.79 -1.01
CA TYR A 4 -17.24 -13.67 -0.35
C TYR A 4 -16.78 -14.14 1.04
N LEU A 5 -15.47 -14.25 1.28
CA LEU A 5 -14.94 -14.54 2.60
C LEU A 5 -15.25 -13.39 3.56
N PHE A 6 -14.97 -12.15 3.17
CA PHE A 6 -15.29 -10.97 3.96
C PHE A 6 -16.81 -10.78 4.18
N ASP A 7 -17.62 -11.09 3.18
CA ASP A 7 -19.07 -11.09 3.30
C ASP A 7 -19.53 -12.07 4.40
N ARG A 8 -18.94 -13.27 4.44
CA ARG A 8 -19.19 -14.25 5.53
C ARG A 8 -18.63 -13.83 6.89
N MET A 9 -17.59 -13.00 6.93
CA MET A 9 -17.07 -12.40 8.17
C MET A 9 -17.95 -11.25 8.68
N GLY A 10 -19.02 -10.88 7.95
CA GLY A 10 -19.96 -9.85 8.38
C GLY A 10 -19.65 -8.44 7.86
N VAL A 11 -18.75 -8.29 6.87
CA VAL A 11 -18.53 -6.98 6.23
C VAL A 11 -19.81 -6.51 5.55
N PRO A 12 -20.35 -5.34 5.90
CA PRO A 12 -21.63 -4.84 5.39
C PRO A 12 -21.48 -4.27 3.98
N PHE A 13 -21.13 -5.12 3.01
CA PHE A 13 -21.04 -4.70 1.62
C PHE A 13 -22.39 -4.15 1.12
N SER A 14 -22.31 -3.10 0.30
CA SER A 14 -23.48 -2.57 -0.40
C SER A 14 -24.13 -3.65 -1.29
N ARG A 15 -25.46 -3.64 -1.33
CA ARG A 15 -26.24 -4.66 -2.03
C ARG A 15 -27.22 -4.03 -2.99
N THR A 16 -27.55 -4.79 -4.05
CA THR A 16 -28.63 -4.47 -4.97
C THR A 16 -29.98 -4.65 -4.28
N LYS A 17 -31.08 -4.23 -4.92
CA LYS A 17 -32.44 -4.41 -4.41
C LYS A 17 -32.81 -5.88 -4.21
N GLU A 18 -32.19 -6.77 -5.00
CA GLU A 18 -32.36 -8.22 -4.94
C GLU A 18 -31.50 -8.88 -3.84
N GLY A 19 -30.72 -8.10 -3.08
CA GLY A 19 -29.86 -8.61 -2.01
C GLY A 19 -28.48 -9.13 -2.46
N LEU A 20 -28.15 -9.01 -3.74
CA LEU A 20 -26.86 -9.40 -4.29
C LEU A 20 -25.81 -8.34 -3.95
N LEU A 21 -24.52 -8.72 -3.96
CA LEU A 21 -23.41 -7.77 -3.82
C LEU A 21 -23.48 -6.72 -4.95
N ASP A 22 -23.43 -5.45 -4.57
CA ASP A 22 -23.34 -4.37 -5.55
C ASP A 22 -21.88 -4.08 -5.90
N PHE A 23 -21.65 -3.65 -7.15
CA PHE A 23 -20.33 -3.37 -7.68
C PHE A 23 -20.30 -2.01 -8.36
N ARG A 24 -19.23 -1.26 -8.15
CA ARG A 24 -18.99 0.03 -8.78
C ARG A 24 -17.78 0.02 -9.70
N ARG A 25 -17.69 1.03 -10.58
CA ARG A 25 -16.53 1.24 -11.46
C ARG A 25 -15.49 2.12 -10.81
N PHE A 26 -14.23 1.87 -11.16
CA PHE A 26 -13.12 2.77 -10.91
C PHE A 26 -12.44 3.17 -12.23
N GLY A 27 -11.63 4.21 -12.21
CA GLY A 27 -10.86 4.66 -13.37
C GLY A 27 -10.04 3.53 -14.00
N GLY A 28 -10.05 3.47 -15.33
CA GLY A 28 -9.38 2.43 -16.11
C GLY A 28 -10.11 1.10 -16.17
N THR A 29 -11.28 0.92 -15.53
CA THR A 29 -12.06 -0.32 -15.59
C THR A 29 -13.24 -0.22 -16.55
N LYS A 30 -13.45 -1.26 -17.35
CA LYS A 30 -14.58 -1.33 -18.29
C LYS A 30 -15.87 -1.83 -17.63
N HIS A 31 -15.77 -2.57 -16.55
CA HIS A 31 -16.87 -3.26 -15.89
C HIS A 31 -17.02 -2.85 -14.42
N HIS A 32 -18.22 -2.98 -13.90
CA HIS A 32 -18.51 -2.90 -12.46
C HIS A 32 -17.92 -4.15 -11.79
N ARG A 33 -16.80 -4.01 -11.08
CA ARG A 33 -16.09 -5.14 -10.48
C ARG A 33 -15.60 -4.89 -9.04
N THR A 34 -15.86 -3.72 -8.49
CA THR A 34 -15.39 -3.34 -7.17
C THR A 34 -16.52 -3.42 -6.16
N ALA A 35 -16.50 -4.44 -5.30
CA ALA A 35 -17.35 -4.50 -4.12
C ALA A 35 -16.98 -3.38 -3.14
N PHE A 36 -17.96 -2.84 -2.45
CA PHE A 36 -17.76 -1.70 -1.56
C PHE A 36 -18.75 -1.72 -0.39
N ALA A 37 -18.37 -1.10 0.71
CA ALA A 37 -19.22 -0.82 1.87
C ALA A 37 -19.23 0.70 2.09
N GLY A 38 -20.09 1.39 1.35
CA GLY A 38 -20.17 2.85 1.35
C GLY A 38 -18.81 3.54 1.14
N ALA A 39 -18.48 4.52 1.98
CA ALA A 39 -17.18 5.22 2.00
C ALA A 39 -16.13 4.53 2.88
N SER A 40 -16.51 3.58 3.73
CA SER A 40 -15.67 2.99 4.77
C SER A 40 -15.18 1.57 4.45
N THR A 41 -15.17 1.16 3.18
CA THR A 41 -14.82 -0.21 2.77
C THR A 41 -13.55 -0.74 3.44
N GLY A 42 -12.45 0.02 3.39
CA GLY A 42 -11.17 -0.40 4.00
C GLY A 42 -11.28 -0.60 5.51
N GLN A 43 -11.96 0.30 6.21
CA GLN A 43 -12.20 0.20 7.65
C GLN A 43 -13.02 -1.05 8.01
N GLN A 44 -14.07 -1.35 7.24
CA GLN A 44 -14.90 -2.54 7.48
C GLN A 44 -14.11 -3.84 7.27
N LEU A 45 -13.26 -3.90 6.24
CA LEU A 45 -12.37 -5.05 6.04
C LEU A 45 -11.38 -5.21 7.20
N LEU A 46 -10.81 -4.11 7.68
CA LEU A 46 -9.89 -4.12 8.81
C LEU A 46 -10.59 -4.60 10.09
N TYR A 47 -11.78 -4.11 10.38
CA TYR A 47 -12.55 -4.54 11.56
C TYR A 47 -12.86 -6.03 11.52
N ALA A 48 -13.29 -6.56 10.38
CA ALA A 48 -13.56 -7.99 10.23
C ALA A 48 -12.31 -8.85 10.49
N LEU A 49 -11.13 -8.40 10.05
CA LEU A 49 -9.87 -9.10 10.33
C LEU A 49 -9.44 -8.95 11.79
N ASP A 50 -9.58 -7.76 12.39
CA ASP A 50 -9.25 -7.55 13.81
C ASP A 50 -10.12 -8.42 14.72
N GLU A 51 -11.41 -8.56 14.42
CA GLU A 51 -12.30 -9.48 15.16
C GLU A 51 -11.81 -10.92 15.10
N GLN A 52 -11.33 -11.40 13.93
CA GLN A 52 -10.75 -12.73 13.84
C GLN A 52 -9.47 -12.85 14.67
N VAL A 53 -8.59 -11.85 14.63
CA VAL A 53 -7.36 -11.82 15.45
C VAL A 53 -7.71 -11.85 16.94
N ARG A 54 -8.69 -11.07 17.39
CA ARG A 54 -9.15 -11.05 18.79
C ARG A 54 -9.65 -12.42 19.27
N ARG A 55 -10.31 -13.20 18.42
CA ARG A 55 -10.73 -14.57 18.76
C ARG A 55 -9.53 -15.46 19.10
N TYR A 56 -8.44 -15.35 18.33
CA TYR A 56 -7.21 -16.12 18.58
C TYR A 56 -6.42 -15.56 19.78
N GLU A 57 -6.49 -14.26 20.03
CA GLU A 57 -5.88 -13.60 21.19
C GLU A 57 -6.53 -14.11 22.48
N VAL A 58 -7.87 -14.12 22.56
CA VAL A 58 -8.61 -14.68 23.70
C VAL A 58 -8.28 -16.15 23.92
N GLY A 59 -8.08 -16.92 22.86
CA GLY A 59 -7.63 -18.33 22.91
C GLY A 59 -6.15 -18.52 23.24
N GLY A 60 -5.40 -17.45 23.54
CA GLY A 60 -3.98 -17.50 23.88
C GLY A 60 -3.04 -17.86 22.72
N LYS A 61 -3.55 -17.91 21.46
CA LYS A 61 -2.77 -18.23 20.26
C LYS A 61 -2.09 -17.03 19.63
N VAL A 62 -2.54 -15.84 19.94
CA VAL A 62 -2.00 -14.55 19.46
C VAL A 62 -1.68 -13.67 20.66
N LYS A 63 -0.52 -13.03 20.64
CA LYS A 63 -0.14 -11.96 21.56
C LYS A 63 0.14 -10.70 20.77
N LYS A 64 -0.55 -9.62 21.09
CA LYS A 64 -0.34 -8.30 20.50
C LYS A 64 0.71 -7.51 21.29
N TYR A 65 1.54 -6.76 20.57
CA TYR A 65 2.49 -5.80 21.11
C TYR A 65 2.19 -4.42 20.52
N GLU A 66 1.11 -3.81 20.98
CA GLU A 66 0.70 -2.48 20.54
C GLU A 66 1.67 -1.41 21.09
N GLY A 67 1.93 -0.36 20.29
CA GLY A 67 2.88 0.68 20.66
C GLY A 67 4.36 0.27 20.56
N TRP A 68 4.67 -0.86 19.93
CA TRP A 68 6.05 -1.27 19.62
C TRP A 68 6.40 -0.99 18.16
N GLU A 69 7.61 -0.54 17.92
CA GLU A 69 8.16 -0.27 16.60
C GLU A 69 9.35 -1.20 16.33
N MET A 70 9.29 -1.92 15.20
CA MET A 70 10.39 -2.77 14.75
C MET A 70 11.58 -1.91 14.34
N LEU A 71 12.78 -2.25 14.85
CA LEU A 71 14.03 -1.55 14.59
C LEU A 71 14.96 -2.31 13.66
N SER A 72 15.07 -3.63 13.84
CA SER A 72 16.00 -4.47 13.09
C SER A 72 15.57 -5.93 13.12
N LEU A 73 16.09 -6.72 12.18
CA LEU A 73 16.08 -8.17 12.23
C LEU A 73 17.17 -8.68 13.17
N VAL A 74 16.96 -9.86 13.75
CA VAL A 74 18.04 -10.63 14.37
C VAL A 74 18.46 -11.69 13.36
N LEU A 75 19.67 -11.58 12.85
CA LEU A 75 20.26 -12.50 11.88
C LEU A 75 21.34 -13.37 12.54
N ASP A 76 21.39 -14.64 12.19
CA ASP A 76 22.49 -15.50 12.60
C ASP A 76 23.68 -15.40 11.64
N ASP A 77 24.77 -16.14 11.94
CA ASP A 77 26.01 -16.14 11.16
C ASP A 77 25.81 -16.63 9.70
N HIS A 78 24.69 -17.28 9.41
CA HIS A 78 24.28 -17.73 8.07
C HIS A 78 23.30 -16.77 7.40
N GLN A 79 23.08 -15.58 7.97
CA GLN A 79 22.12 -14.58 7.49
C GLN A 79 20.67 -15.09 7.49
N VAL A 80 20.33 -16.02 8.38
CA VAL A 80 18.97 -16.50 8.61
C VAL A 80 18.27 -15.61 9.63
N CYS A 81 17.05 -15.19 9.33
CA CYS A 81 16.23 -14.41 10.25
C CYS A 81 15.75 -15.29 11.41
N ARG A 82 16.10 -14.90 12.63
CA ARG A 82 15.77 -15.59 13.89
C ARG A 82 14.82 -14.79 14.77
N GLY A 83 14.33 -13.67 14.27
CA GLY A 83 13.43 -12.76 14.98
C GLY A 83 13.73 -11.30 14.69
N LEU A 84 13.33 -10.45 15.60
CA LEU A 84 13.51 -9.00 15.45
C LEU A 84 13.77 -8.31 16.80
N VAL A 85 14.29 -7.08 16.74
CA VAL A 85 14.33 -6.15 17.86
C VAL A 85 13.29 -5.07 17.62
N ALA A 86 12.52 -4.75 18.66
CA ALA A 86 11.57 -3.65 18.64
C ALA A 86 11.73 -2.74 19.87
N MET A 87 11.24 -1.52 19.73
CA MET A 87 11.25 -0.49 20.76
C MET A 87 9.81 -0.16 21.16
N ASN A 88 9.57 -0.12 22.45
CA ASN A 88 8.32 0.41 23.00
C ASN A 88 8.30 1.95 22.82
N ARG A 89 7.32 2.49 22.12
CA ARG A 89 7.25 3.92 21.80
C ARG A 89 6.91 4.81 22.99
N HIS A 90 6.45 4.24 24.10
CA HIS A 90 6.16 4.99 25.32
C HIS A 90 7.35 5.01 26.29
N THR A 91 8.02 3.86 26.46
CA THR A 91 9.11 3.72 27.45
C THR A 91 10.50 3.77 26.83
N LEU A 92 10.60 3.67 25.51
CA LEU A 92 11.84 3.49 24.71
C LEU A 92 12.61 2.20 25.05
N GLU A 93 12.00 1.29 25.80
CA GLU A 93 12.57 -0.02 26.10
C GLU A 93 12.79 -0.81 24.81
N LEU A 94 13.96 -1.40 24.67
CA LEU A 94 14.31 -2.30 23.59
C LEU A 94 14.05 -3.75 24.01
N LYS A 95 13.49 -4.54 23.09
CA LYS A 95 13.24 -5.96 23.34
C LYS A 95 13.46 -6.77 22.08
N ALA A 96 14.14 -7.90 22.23
CA ALA A 96 14.22 -8.93 21.20
C ALA A 96 13.02 -9.87 21.25
N PHE A 97 12.55 -10.23 20.06
CA PHE A 97 11.44 -11.14 19.83
C PHE A 97 11.96 -12.32 18.99
N PRO A 98 12.37 -13.43 19.62
CA PRO A 98 12.73 -14.65 18.90
C PRO A 98 11.55 -15.18 18.10
N ALA A 99 11.82 -15.65 16.87
CA ALA A 99 10.82 -16.22 16.00
C ALA A 99 11.43 -17.24 15.03
N ASP A 100 10.70 -18.29 14.69
CA ASP A 100 11.09 -19.27 13.67
C ASP A 100 10.88 -18.70 12.26
N ALA A 101 9.93 -17.78 12.08
CA ALA A 101 9.70 -17.01 10.86
C ALA A 101 9.14 -15.63 11.17
N VAL A 102 9.47 -14.64 10.35
CA VAL A 102 8.98 -13.26 10.44
C VAL A 102 8.24 -12.90 9.16
N ILE A 103 7.03 -12.38 9.28
CA ILE A 103 6.25 -11.84 8.15
C ILE A 103 6.18 -10.33 8.30
N MET A 104 6.75 -9.60 7.35
CA MET A 104 6.64 -8.15 7.25
C MET A 104 5.31 -7.78 6.60
N ALA A 105 4.52 -6.93 7.28
CA ALA A 105 3.25 -6.38 6.77
C ALA A 105 3.10 -4.90 7.16
N THR A 106 4.19 -4.13 7.03
CA THR A 106 4.36 -2.80 7.62
C THR A 106 3.89 -1.65 6.73
N GLY A 107 3.32 -1.95 5.56
CA GLY A 107 2.86 -0.95 4.61
C GLY A 107 4.00 -0.25 3.87
N GLY A 108 3.66 0.81 3.14
CA GLY A 108 4.57 1.51 2.23
C GLY A 108 5.25 2.73 2.84
N PRO A 109 6.18 3.36 2.09
CA PRO A 109 7.04 4.47 2.55
C PRO A 109 6.46 5.87 2.21
N GLY A 110 5.14 6.07 2.29
CA GLY A 110 4.49 7.30 1.81
C GLY A 110 4.99 8.59 2.47
N LEU A 111 5.51 8.53 3.69
CA LEU A 111 5.98 9.71 4.43
C LEU A 111 7.31 10.27 3.89
N ILE A 112 8.06 9.50 3.09
CA ILE A 112 9.26 9.97 2.39
C ILE A 112 8.97 11.20 1.49
N PHE A 113 7.74 11.30 1.01
CA PHE A 113 7.28 12.40 0.16
C PHE A 113 6.67 13.57 0.97
N GLY A 114 6.89 13.63 2.27
CA GLY A 114 6.31 14.61 3.16
C GLY A 114 4.80 14.43 3.29
N LYS A 115 4.01 15.13 2.47
CA LYS A 115 2.54 15.00 2.47
C LYS A 115 2.08 13.92 1.48
N SER A 116 1.37 12.92 1.97
CA SER A 116 0.76 11.86 1.17
C SER A 116 -0.65 11.53 1.67
N THR A 117 -1.37 10.68 0.96
CA THR A 117 -2.68 10.17 1.42
C THR A 117 -2.55 9.02 2.41
N ASN A 118 -1.33 8.51 2.62
CA ASN A 118 -1.04 7.44 3.58
C ASN A 118 -1.15 7.93 5.03
N SER A 119 -1.10 7.00 5.97
CA SER A 119 -0.95 7.32 7.39
C SER A 119 0.43 7.95 7.67
N MET A 120 0.51 8.81 8.67
CA MET A 120 1.77 9.39 9.16
C MET A 120 2.76 8.34 9.70
N VAL A 121 2.30 7.12 9.98
CA VAL A 121 3.16 6.00 10.38
C VAL A 121 3.73 5.20 9.20
N CYS A 122 3.35 5.54 7.96
CA CYS A 122 3.87 4.90 6.74
C CYS A 122 5.25 5.48 6.36
N THR A 123 6.23 5.28 7.22
CA THR A 123 7.60 5.80 7.06
C THR A 123 8.47 4.91 6.18
N GLY A 124 8.10 3.63 5.98
CA GLY A 124 8.97 2.63 5.37
C GLY A 124 10.15 2.19 6.25
N SER A 125 10.18 2.59 7.52
CA SER A 125 11.32 2.39 8.41
C SER A 125 11.69 0.92 8.58
N ALA A 126 10.71 0.05 8.84
CA ALA A 126 10.96 -1.38 9.01
C ALA A 126 11.47 -2.06 7.73
N VAL A 127 10.91 -1.69 6.57
CA VAL A 127 11.37 -2.17 5.26
C VAL A 127 12.81 -1.71 4.98
N SER A 128 13.13 -0.45 5.31
CA SER A 128 14.48 0.10 5.20
C SER A 128 15.48 -0.61 6.10
N ALA A 129 15.08 -0.95 7.33
CA ALA A 129 15.93 -1.72 8.24
C ALA A 129 16.25 -3.10 7.65
N CYS A 130 15.25 -3.80 7.11
CA CYS A 130 15.48 -5.08 6.41
C CYS A 130 16.41 -4.90 5.20
N TYR A 131 16.22 -3.85 4.39
CA TYR A 131 17.06 -3.53 3.24
C TYR A 131 18.53 -3.30 3.66
N GLN A 132 18.76 -2.51 4.72
CA GLN A 132 20.10 -2.24 5.23
C GLN A 132 20.78 -3.49 5.82
N GLN A 133 19.99 -4.50 6.20
CA GLN A 133 20.47 -5.80 6.69
C GLN A 133 20.55 -6.88 5.60
N GLY A 134 20.45 -6.50 4.31
CA GLY A 134 20.69 -7.39 3.16
C GLY A 134 19.43 -7.93 2.48
N ALA A 135 18.23 -7.54 2.89
CA ALA A 135 17.04 -7.83 2.10
C ALA A 135 17.06 -6.99 0.82
N ARG A 136 16.73 -7.61 -0.33
CA ARG A 136 16.62 -6.91 -1.60
C ARG A 136 15.38 -6.03 -1.63
N TYR A 137 15.51 -4.84 -2.20
CA TYR A 137 14.39 -3.94 -2.46
C TYR A 137 14.13 -3.85 -3.95
N ALA A 138 12.89 -3.96 -4.39
CA ALA A 138 12.57 -4.07 -5.81
C ALA A 138 11.57 -3.00 -6.25
N ASN A 139 11.72 -2.52 -7.50
CA ASN A 139 10.80 -1.62 -8.19
C ASN A 139 10.49 -0.32 -7.41
N GLY A 140 11.43 0.22 -6.65
CA GLY A 140 11.24 1.40 -5.80
C GLY A 140 10.76 2.64 -6.55
N GLU A 141 11.10 2.77 -7.82
CA GLU A 141 10.72 3.89 -8.69
C GLU A 141 9.24 3.92 -9.07
N PHE A 142 8.48 2.83 -8.85
CA PHE A 142 7.07 2.79 -9.19
C PHE A 142 6.20 3.28 -8.02
N ILE A 143 6.03 4.60 -7.95
CA ILE A 143 5.19 5.28 -6.97
C ILE A 143 3.89 5.73 -7.63
N GLN A 144 2.75 5.27 -7.12
CA GLN A 144 1.45 5.70 -7.62
C GLN A 144 1.02 7.00 -6.95
N VAL A 145 0.71 7.98 -7.78
CA VAL A 145 0.11 9.24 -7.38
C VAL A 145 -1.39 9.18 -7.68
N HIS A 146 -2.23 9.49 -6.71
CA HIS A 146 -3.68 9.54 -6.90
C HIS A 146 -4.10 10.90 -7.46
N PRO A 147 -4.90 10.96 -8.53
CA PRO A 147 -5.25 12.22 -9.18
C PRO A 147 -6.13 13.14 -8.34
N THR A 148 -6.89 12.59 -7.40
CA THR A 148 -7.89 13.32 -6.64
C THR A 148 -7.60 13.24 -5.14
N SER A 149 -6.62 13.99 -4.66
CA SER A 149 -6.41 14.21 -3.23
C SER A 149 -6.86 15.61 -2.82
N ILE A 150 -7.28 15.73 -1.56
CA ILE A 150 -7.68 16.97 -0.93
C ILE A 150 -6.46 17.49 -0.16
N PRO A 151 -5.98 18.71 -0.43
CA PRO A 151 -4.91 19.33 0.36
C PRO A 151 -5.28 19.45 1.84
N GLY A 152 -4.28 19.35 2.72
CA GLY A 152 -4.43 19.53 4.15
C GLY A 152 -3.11 19.97 4.78
N GLU A 153 -3.17 20.55 5.98
CA GLU A 153 -1.98 21.07 6.66
C GLU A 153 -1.04 19.95 7.12
N ASP A 154 -1.62 18.87 7.67
CA ASP A 154 -0.90 17.72 8.20
C ASP A 154 -0.55 16.69 7.12
N LYS A 155 -1.54 16.31 6.30
CA LYS A 155 -1.42 15.30 5.25
C LYS A 155 -2.44 15.53 4.15
N LEU A 156 -2.27 14.83 3.01
CA LEU A 156 -3.30 14.79 1.99
C LEU A 156 -4.42 13.81 2.39
N ARG A 157 -5.64 14.09 1.97
CA ARG A 157 -6.77 13.18 2.15
C ARG A 157 -7.25 12.67 0.81
N LEU A 158 -7.68 11.43 0.76
CA LEU A 158 -8.14 10.82 -0.47
C LEU A 158 -9.57 11.24 -0.77
N MET A 159 -9.79 11.94 -1.90
CA MET A 159 -11.11 11.99 -2.52
C MET A 159 -11.31 10.73 -3.36
N SER A 160 -12.34 9.98 -3.03
CA SER A 160 -12.64 8.71 -3.68
C SER A 160 -12.75 8.85 -5.19
N GLU A 161 -12.15 7.94 -5.92
CA GLU A 161 -12.28 7.84 -7.37
C GLU A 161 -13.73 7.62 -7.83
N SER A 162 -14.60 7.17 -6.92
CA SER A 162 -16.03 7.05 -7.17
C SER A 162 -16.68 8.38 -7.57
N ALA A 163 -16.17 9.53 -7.09
CA ALA A 163 -16.69 10.84 -7.49
C ALA A 163 -16.57 11.05 -9.02
N ARG A 164 -15.43 10.68 -9.63
CA ARG A 164 -15.29 10.66 -11.09
C ARG A 164 -16.12 9.54 -11.74
N GLY A 165 -16.19 8.38 -11.07
CA GLY A 165 -16.93 7.21 -11.53
C GLY A 165 -18.42 7.44 -11.66
N GLU A 166 -19.00 8.24 -10.79
CA GLU A 166 -20.42 8.58 -10.76
C GLU A 166 -20.78 9.85 -11.58
N GLY A 167 -19.85 10.36 -12.36
CA GLY A 167 -20.08 11.45 -13.30
C GLY A 167 -19.38 12.77 -12.99
N GLY A 168 -18.52 12.80 -11.97
CA GLY A 168 -17.76 14.01 -11.64
C GLY A 168 -16.84 14.44 -12.77
N ARG A 169 -16.87 15.74 -13.11
CA ARG A 169 -16.14 16.36 -14.21
C ARG A 169 -14.95 17.16 -13.70
N VAL A 170 -13.78 16.95 -14.31
CA VAL A 170 -12.54 17.67 -13.94
C VAL A 170 -12.31 18.83 -14.90
N TRP A 171 -12.15 20.05 -14.37
CA TRP A 171 -11.96 21.23 -15.19
C TRP A 171 -11.15 22.33 -14.47
N VAL A 172 -10.68 23.29 -15.27
CA VAL A 172 -10.11 24.57 -14.82
C VAL A 172 -10.71 25.72 -15.64
N PRO A 173 -10.66 26.97 -15.16
CA PRO A 173 -10.97 28.13 -16.03
C PRO A 173 -10.02 28.14 -17.23
N ARG A 174 -10.53 28.55 -18.43
CA ARG A 174 -9.65 28.75 -19.62
C ARG A 174 -8.72 29.94 -19.45
N GLN A 175 -9.10 30.89 -18.62
CA GLN A 175 -8.28 32.04 -18.27
C GLN A 175 -7.38 31.71 -17.08
N LYS A 176 -6.07 31.98 -17.22
CA LYS A 176 -5.11 31.83 -16.12
C LYS A 176 -5.43 32.80 -14.98
N ASN A 177 -5.19 32.34 -13.75
CA ASN A 177 -5.39 33.13 -12.52
C ASN A 177 -6.81 33.67 -12.36
N ASP A 178 -7.81 33.01 -12.91
CA ASP A 178 -9.21 33.37 -12.72
C ASP A 178 -9.62 33.17 -11.26
N LYS A 179 -9.99 34.24 -10.59
CA LYS A 179 -10.39 34.27 -9.17
C LYS A 179 -11.90 34.30 -8.96
N ARG A 180 -12.67 34.20 -10.05
CA ARG A 180 -14.15 34.17 -9.95
C ARG A 180 -14.59 32.92 -9.21
N ALA A 181 -15.72 33.04 -8.51
CA ALA A 181 -16.37 31.85 -7.93
C ALA A 181 -16.72 30.83 -9.05
N PRO A 182 -16.54 29.52 -8.85
CA PRO A 182 -16.75 28.52 -9.91
C PRO A 182 -18.16 28.58 -10.53
N ALA A 183 -19.19 28.89 -9.74
CA ALA A 183 -20.56 29.04 -10.21
C ALA A 183 -20.75 30.24 -11.18
N SER A 184 -19.89 31.24 -11.11
CA SER A 184 -19.95 32.43 -11.99
C SER A 184 -19.19 32.26 -13.30
N ILE A 185 -18.46 31.14 -13.48
CA ILE A 185 -17.70 30.85 -14.70
C ILE A 185 -18.61 30.08 -15.68
N PRO A 186 -18.97 30.70 -16.83
CA PRO A 186 -19.81 30.07 -17.83
C PRO A 186 -19.20 28.76 -18.36
N GLU A 187 -20.03 27.80 -18.76
CA GLU A 187 -19.62 26.51 -19.29
C GLU A 187 -18.59 26.63 -20.43
N LYS A 188 -18.77 27.56 -21.37
CA LYS A 188 -17.85 27.80 -22.48
C LYS A 188 -16.46 28.31 -22.07
N GLU A 189 -16.32 28.84 -20.85
CA GLU A 189 -15.06 29.30 -20.27
C GLU A 189 -14.40 28.27 -19.36
N ARG A 190 -15.02 27.09 -19.20
CA ARG A 190 -14.46 25.94 -18.50
C ARG A 190 -13.66 25.08 -19.47
N PHE A 191 -12.48 24.64 -19.05
CA PHE A 191 -11.65 23.73 -19.82
C PHE A 191 -11.71 22.33 -19.19
N TYR A 192 -12.50 21.45 -19.80
CA TYR A 192 -12.65 20.05 -19.42
C TYR A 192 -11.55 19.21 -20.07
N PHE A 193 -10.33 19.43 -19.67
CA PHE A 193 -9.12 18.93 -20.34
C PHE A 193 -9.05 17.41 -20.47
N LEU A 194 -9.59 16.63 -19.54
CA LEU A 194 -9.65 15.16 -19.65
C LEU A 194 -10.65 14.72 -20.73
N GLU A 195 -11.80 15.37 -20.81
CA GLU A 195 -12.83 15.08 -21.82
C GLU A 195 -12.38 15.49 -23.21
N GLU A 196 -11.73 16.66 -23.33
CA GLU A 196 -11.26 17.18 -24.62
C GLU A 196 -10.07 16.36 -25.17
N LYS A 197 -9.12 15.95 -24.31
CA LYS A 197 -7.95 15.17 -24.71
C LYS A 197 -8.23 13.67 -24.89
N TYR A 198 -9.17 13.11 -24.12
CA TYR A 198 -9.48 11.68 -24.07
C TYR A 198 -10.99 11.42 -24.22
N PRO A 199 -11.62 11.77 -25.33
CA PRO A 199 -13.09 11.73 -25.50
C PRO A 199 -13.71 10.35 -25.26
N ALA A 200 -12.92 9.28 -25.43
CA ALA A 200 -13.36 7.91 -25.21
C ALA A 200 -13.55 7.51 -23.74
N TYR A 201 -12.78 8.11 -22.87
CA TYR A 201 -12.73 7.80 -21.44
C TYR A 201 -13.16 8.99 -20.57
N GLY A 202 -12.95 10.23 -21.06
CA GLY A 202 -13.24 11.45 -20.34
C GLY A 202 -12.60 11.43 -18.95
N ASN A 203 -13.40 11.68 -17.94
CA ASN A 203 -12.95 11.69 -16.54
C ASN A 203 -12.63 10.29 -15.98
N LEU A 204 -12.90 9.21 -16.74
CA LEU A 204 -12.61 7.82 -16.35
C LEU A 204 -11.27 7.30 -16.88
N VAL A 205 -10.40 8.17 -17.40
CA VAL A 205 -9.02 7.78 -17.74
C VAL A 205 -8.31 7.17 -16.53
N PRO A 206 -7.35 6.23 -16.74
CA PRO A 206 -6.57 5.65 -15.66
C PRO A 206 -5.87 6.70 -14.78
N ARG A 207 -5.55 6.30 -13.55
CA ARG A 207 -4.97 7.21 -12.55
C ARG A 207 -3.71 7.91 -13.01
N ASP A 208 -2.79 7.17 -13.64
CA ASP A 208 -1.52 7.71 -14.15
C ASP A 208 -1.73 8.79 -15.22
N ILE A 209 -2.72 8.64 -16.08
CA ILE A 209 -3.07 9.63 -17.10
C ILE A 209 -3.72 10.85 -16.45
N ALA A 210 -4.77 10.67 -15.64
CA ALA A 210 -5.43 11.78 -14.96
C ALA A 210 -4.43 12.59 -14.11
N THR A 211 -3.55 11.90 -13.39
CA THR A 211 -2.50 12.52 -12.58
C THR A 211 -1.56 13.40 -13.41
N ARG A 212 -1.06 12.90 -14.54
CA ARG A 212 -0.15 13.64 -15.42
C ARG A 212 -0.83 14.87 -16.01
N GLU A 213 -2.07 14.73 -16.46
CA GLU A 213 -2.81 15.84 -17.05
C GLU A 213 -3.11 16.92 -16.02
N ILE A 214 -3.56 16.57 -14.81
CA ILE A 214 -3.80 17.54 -13.74
C ILE A 214 -2.49 18.23 -13.35
N PHE A 215 -1.41 17.46 -13.19
CA PHE A 215 -0.11 18.01 -12.85
C PHE A 215 0.40 18.97 -13.92
N GLN A 216 0.28 18.61 -15.21
CA GLN A 216 0.68 19.46 -16.33
C GLN A 216 -0.13 20.76 -16.38
N ILE A 217 -1.45 20.70 -16.20
CA ILE A 217 -2.33 21.89 -16.13
C ILE A 217 -1.85 22.87 -15.04
N CYS A 218 -1.46 22.32 -13.88
CA CYS A 218 -0.93 23.16 -12.79
C CYS A 218 0.45 23.75 -13.14
N LEU A 219 1.36 22.96 -13.74
CA LEU A 219 2.65 23.46 -14.21
C LEU A 219 2.53 24.56 -15.26
N ASP A 220 1.53 24.46 -16.14
CA ASP A 220 1.23 25.48 -17.17
C ASP A 220 0.64 26.77 -16.56
N GLY A 221 0.46 26.82 -15.23
CA GLY A 221 -0.11 27.96 -14.51
C GLY A 221 -1.61 28.15 -14.75
N MET A 222 -2.30 27.07 -15.13
CA MET A 222 -3.76 27.04 -15.34
C MET A 222 -4.52 26.65 -14.06
N GLY A 223 -3.82 26.39 -12.96
CA GLY A 223 -4.45 26.00 -11.71
C GLY A 223 -5.41 27.04 -11.16
N VAL A 224 -6.40 26.58 -10.42
CA VAL A 224 -7.48 27.39 -9.86
C VAL A 224 -6.92 28.44 -8.90
N GLY A 225 -7.26 29.71 -9.17
CA GLY A 225 -6.82 30.83 -8.34
C GLY A 225 -5.30 31.08 -8.37
N GLY A 226 -4.57 30.46 -9.28
CA GLY A 226 -3.10 30.50 -9.35
C GLY A 226 -2.40 29.45 -8.46
N GLU A 227 -3.16 28.56 -7.84
CA GLU A 227 -2.64 27.47 -7.01
C GLU A 227 -2.56 26.16 -7.79
N ASN A 228 -1.80 25.19 -7.25
CA ASN A 228 -1.69 23.84 -7.83
C ASN A 228 -2.95 23.00 -7.50
N GLN A 229 -4.10 23.42 -8.02
CA GLN A 229 -5.39 22.75 -7.81
C GLN A 229 -6.25 22.82 -9.07
N VAL A 230 -7.14 21.84 -9.24
CA VAL A 230 -8.17 21.82 -10.28
C VAL A 230 -9.54 21.56 -9.66
N TYR A 231 -10.62 21.87 -10.37
CA TYR A 231 -11.97 21.54 -9.90
C TYR A 231 -12.34 20.08 -10.26
N LEU A 232 -12.99 19.39 -9.30
CA LEU A 232 -13.77 18.17 -9.50
C LEU A 232 -15.23 18.53 -9.21
N ASP A 233 -16.04 18.59 -10.23
CA ASP A 233 -17.38 19.16 -10.23
C ASP A 233 -18.47 18.07 -10.26
N LEU A 234 -19.33 18.06 -9.27
CA LEU A 234 -20.49 17.19 -9.13
C LEU A 234 -21.81 17.99 -9.16
N THR A 235 -21.76 19.33 -9.24
CA THR A 235 -22.92 20.23 -9.07
C THR A 235 -24.01 20.06 -10.15
N HIS A 236 -23.69 19.39 -11.25
CA HIS A 236 -24.63 19.07 -12.33
C HIS A 236 -25.44 17.78 -12.07
N ILE A 237 -25.14 17.04 -11.00
CA ILE A 237 -25.82 15.80 -10.61
C ILE A 237 -26.83 16.15 -9.50
N ASP A 238 -28.04 15.58 -9.58
CA ASP A 238 -29.05 15.84 -8.57
C ASP A 238 -28.64 15.37 -7.17
N ALA A 239 -28.99 16.13 -6.13
CA ALA A 239 -28.57 15.91 -4.75
C ALA A 239 -29.01 14.54 -4.22
N ALA A 240 -30.22 14.06 -4.57
CA ALA A 240 -30.72 12.77 -4.09
C ALA A 240 -29.89 11.59 -4.67
N THR A 241 -29.41 11.70 -5.89
CA THR A 241 -28.48 10.75 -6.49
C THR A 241 -27.11 10.81 -5.82
N LEU A 242 -26.59 12.02 -5.57
CA LEU A 242 -25.33 12.20 -4.85
C LEU A 242 -25.39 11.62 -3.44
N ASP A 243 -26.43 11.89 -2.68
CA ASP A 243 -26.60 11.36 -1.33
C ASP A 243 -26.62 9.84 -1.31
N ARG A 244 -27.37 9.24 -2.21
CA ARG A 244 -27.49 7.78 -2.30
C ARG A 244 -26.17 7.10 -2.66
N LYS A 245 -25.39 7.69 -3.58
CA LYS A 245 -24.20 7.04 -4.17
C LYS A 245 -22.89 7.47 -3.50
N LEU A 246 -22.79 8.72 -3.07
CA LEU A 246 -21.56 9.35 -2.63
C LEU A 246 -21.69 10.03 -1.25
N GLY A 247 -22.87 10.12 -0.64
CA GLY A 247 -23.17 10.95 0.54
C GLY A 247 -22.04 10.99 1.56
N ALA A 248 -21.67 9.84 2.14
CA ALA A 248 -20.58 9.75 3.11
C ALA A 248 -19.18 10.15 2.56
N ILE A 249 -18.98 10.12 1.23
CA ILE A 249 -17.73 10.60 0.61
C ILE A 249 -17.72 12.13 0.55
N LEU A 250 -18.88 12.73 0.24
CA LEU A 250 -19.04 14.19 0.18
C LEU A 250 -18.96 14.81 1.57
N GLU A 251 -19.54 14.16 2.58
CA GLU A 251 -19.42 14.57 3.99
C GLU A 251 -17.95 14.64 4.46
N ILE A 252 -17.09 13.74 3.99
CA ILE A 252 -15.65 13.81 4.28
C ILE A 252 -15.05 15.12 3.73
N TYR A 253 -15.39 15.50 2.50
CA TYR A 253 -14.89 16.74 1.93
C TYR A 253 -15.41 17.95 2.72
N GLU A 254 -16.70 17.98 3.00
CA GLU A 254 -17.34 19.06 3.77
C GLU A 254 -16.71 19.21 5.15
N MET A 255 -16.45 18.11 5.87
CA MET A 255 -15.79 18.15 7.18
C MET A 255 -14.38 18.73 7.15
N PHE A 256 -13.60 18.48 6.09
CA PHE A 256 -12.20 18.92 6.01
C PHE A 256 -12.01 20.27 5.33
N VAL A 257 -12.91 20.67 4.43
CA VAL A 257 -12.79 21.89 3.61
C VAL A 257 -13.82 22.95 3.98
N GLY A 258 -15.00 22.51 4.46
CA GLY A 258 -16.11 23.40 4.82
C GLY A 258 -17.08 23.69 3.67
N ASP A 259 -16.77 23.26 2.44
CA ASP A 259 -17.63 23.45 1.25
C ASP A 259 -18.46 22.18 1.00
N ASP A 260 -19.75 22.31 0.71
CA ASP A 260 -20.60 21.19 0.29
C ASP A 260 -20.42 20.90 -1.22
N PRO A 261 -19.89 19.73 -1.59
CA PRO A 261 -19.64 19.37 -2.99
C PRO A 261 -20.90 19.23 -3.86
N ARG A 262 -22.08 19.20 -3.27
CA ARG A 262 -23.36 19.21 -4.01
C ARG A 262 -23.63 20.57 -4.64
N HIS A 263 -23.04 21.64 -4.08
CA HIS A 263 -23.27 23.04 -4.45
C HIS A 263 -22.03 23.75 -4.98
N VAL A 264 -20.83 23.31 -4.57
CA VAL A 264 -19.55 23.95 -4.94
C VAL A 264 -18.59 22.86 -5.47
N PRO A 265 -17.94 23.05 -6.63
CA PRO A 265 -16.93 22.13 -7.12
C PRO A 265 -15.78 21.95 -6.11
N MET A 266 -15.38 20.69 -5.88
CA MET A 266 -14.25 20.37 -5.02
C MET A 266 -12.92 20.81 -5.62
N ARG A 267 -11.99 21.26 -4.80
CA ARG A 267 -10.60 21.51 -5.19
C ARG A 267 -9.76 20.28 -4.92
N ILE A 268 -9.06 19.80 -5.92
CA ILE A 268 -8.24 18.60 -5.85
C ILE A 268 -6.87 18.81 -6.48
N PHE A 269 -5.89 18.00 -6.03
CA PHE A 269 -4.55 17.94 -6.62
C PHE A 269 -3.98 16.51 -6.52
N PRO A 270 -3.07 16.10 -7.43
CA PRO A 270 -2.43 14.79 -7.32
C PRO A 270 -1.61 14.63 -6.05
N GLY A 271 -1.78 13.52 -5.36
CA GLY A 271 -1.02 13.18 -4.15
C GLY A 271 -0.47 11.77 -4.14
N VAL A 272 0.72 11.58 -3.58
CA VAL A 272 1.31 10.26 -3.38
C VAL A 272 0.35 9.38 -2.59
N HIS A 273 0.15 8.14 -3.06
CA HIS A 273 -0.92 7.28 -2.57
C HIS A 273 -0.52 5.83 -2.32
N TYR A 274 0.38 5.26 -3.13
CA TYR A 274 0.75 3.85 -3.03
C TYR A 274 2.13 3.59 -3.62
N SER A 275 2.95 2.76 -2.95
CA SER A 275 4.19 2.23 -3.49
C SER A 275 3.94 0.86 -4.11
N MET A 276 4.28 0.68 -5.39
CA MET A 276 4.26 -0.64 -6.03
C MET A 276 5.56 -1.40 -5.79
N GLY A 277 6.64 -0.69 -5.42
CA GLY A 277 7.90 -1.28 -4.98
C GLY A 277 7.90 -1.62 -3.50
N GLY A 278 8.82 -2.49 -3.10
CA GLY A 278 8.96 -2.98 -1.73
C GLY A 278 10.05 -4.05 -1.63
N LEU A 279 10.06 -4.81 -0.56
CA LEU A 279 10.95 -5.96 -0.42
C LEU A 279 10.74 -6.93 -1.58
N TRP A 280 11.83 -7.42 -2.15
CA TRP A 280 11.78 -8.48 -3.14
C TRP A 280 11.27 -9.77 -2.50
N VAL A 281 10.35 -10.45 -3.14
CA VAL A 281 9.80 -11.74 -2.71
C VAL A 281 9.62 -12.68 -3.91
N ASP A 282 9.69 -13.98 -3.64
CA ASP A 282 9.31 -15.03 -4.59
C ASP A 282 7.77 -15.21 -4.66
N GLY A 283 7.31 -16.18 -5.45
CA GLY A 283 5.90 -16.53 -5.57
C GLY A 283 5.22 -17.01 -4.28
N ASN A 284 5.99 -17.35 -3.26
CA ASN A 284 5.55 -17.76 -1.93
C ASN A 284 5.68 -16.65 -0.88
N GLN A 285 5.93 -15.42 -1.31
CA GLN A 285 6.14 -14.24 -0.45
C GLN A 285 7.39 -14.35 0.45
N ARG A 286 8.38 -15.19 0.10
CA ARG A 286 9.65 -15.32 0.79
C ARG A 286 10.65 -14.31 0.22
N THR A 287 11.34 -13.59 1.09
CA THR A 287 12.45 -12.70 0.68
C THR A 287 13.73 -13.51 0.37
N ASN A 288 14.79 -12.82 -0.04
CA ASN A 288 16.11 -13.44 -0.17
C ASN A 288 16.77 -13.79 1.17
N ILE A 289 16.24 -13.31 2.30
CA ILE A 289 16.71 -13.69 3.65
C ILE A 289 15.85 -14.88 4.13
N PRO A 290 16.43 -16.06 4.36
CA PRO A 290 15.69 -17.20 4.88
C PRO A 290 15.00 -16.88 6.22
N GLY A 291 13.75 -17.28 6.38
CA GLY A 291 12.95 -16.99 7.59
C GLY A 291 12.26 -15.62 7.56
N LEU A 292 12.52 -14.77 6.56
CA LEU A 292 11.85 -13.50 6.37
C LEU A 292 10.91 -13.54 5.17
N LEU A 293 9.65 -13.18 5.39
CA LEU A 293 8.61 -13.05 4.37
C LEU A 293 8.05 -11.63 4.36
N ALA A 294 7.42 -11.22 3.26
CA ALA A 294 6.74 -9.92 3.19
C ALA A 294 5.41 -10.04 2.45
N ALA A 295 4.42 -9.23 2.86
CA ALA A 295 3.10 -9.22 2.24
C ALA A 295 2.46 -7.83 2.28
N GLY A 296 1.73 -7.47 1.25
CA GLY A 296 1.02 -6.19 1.15
C GLY A 296 1.88 -5.08 0.54
N GLU A 297 1.67 -3.82 0.97
CA GLU A 297 2.38 -2.67 0.36
C GLU A 297 3.89 -2.62 0.71
N CYS A 298 4.38 -3.46 1.58
CA CYS A 298 5.81 -3.57 1.86
C CYS A 298 6.55 -4.52 0.90
N ASP A 299 5.85 -5.30 0.06
CA ASP A 299 6.42 -6.13 -1.00
C ASP A 299 6.20 -5.53 -2.41
N TYR A 300 6.96 -6.01 -3.42
CA TYR A 300 6.90 -5.48 -4.79
C TYR A 300 6.05 -6.31 -5.76
N SER A 301 5.60 -7.50 -5.38
CA SER A 301 5.38 -8.60 -6.34
C SER A 301 4.12 -8.49 -7.22
N ILE A 302 3.08 -7.76 -6.79
CA ILE A 302 1.74 -7.95 -7.36
C ILE A 302 1.36 -6.90 -8.41
N HIS A 303 1.87 -5.68 -8.32
CA HIS A 303 1.32 -4.55 -9.09
C HIS A 303 2.15 -4.12 -10.29
N GLY A 304 3.43 -4.49 -10.36
CA GLY A 304 4.33 -4.03 -11.41
C GLY A 304 4.41 -2.50 -11.46
N ALA A 305 4.39 -1.94 -12.67
CA ALA A 305 4.60 -0.51 -12.87
C ALA A 305 3.39 0.39 -12.52
N ASN A 306 2.18 -0.16 -12.33
CA ASN A 306 1.00 0.62 -11.96
C ASN A 306 -0.11 -0.24 -11.37
N ARG A 307 -0.66 0.16 -10.24
CA ARG A 307 -1.74 -0.53 -9.54
C ARG A 307 -3.10 -0.12 -10.09
N LEU A 308 -3.97 -1.07 -10.35
CA LEU A 308 -5.37 -0.81 -10.67
C LEU A 308 -6.16 -0.40 -9.42
N GLY A 309 -7.14 0.48 -9.60
CA GLY A 309 -8.04 0.90 -8.54
C GLY A 309 -8.70 -0.30 -7.84
N ALA A 310 -8.89 -0.22 -6.53
CA ALA A 310 -9.45 -1.25 -5.65
C ALA A 310 -8.65 -2.56 -5.51
N ASN A 311 -7.46 -2.67 -6.10
CA ASN A 311 -6.67 -3.90 -5.99
C ASN A 311 -5.73 -3.95 -4.77
N SER A 312 -5.45 -2.83 -4.09
CA SER A 312 -4.51 -2.80 -2.96
C SER A 312 -4.92 -3.69 -1.80
N LEU A 313 -6.16 -3.55 -1.33
CA LEU A 313 -6.63 -4.36 -0.19
C LEU A 313 -6.75 -5.84 -0.55
N VAL A 314 -7.18 -6.15 -1.79
CA VAL A 314 -7.23 -7.54 -2.29
C VAL A 314 -5.83 -8.15 -2.35
N SER A 315 -4.81 -7.38 -2.78
CA SER A 315 -3.44 -7.88 -2.83
C SER A 315 -2.85 -8.11 -1.44
N CYS A 316 -3.12 -7.24 -0.47
CA CYS A 316 -2.70 -7.45 0.92
C CYS A 316 -3.26 -8.75 1.49
N VAL A 317 -4.57 -8.98 1.30
CA VAL A 317 -5.22 -10.22 1.77
C VAL A 317 -4.70 -11.45 1.04
N TYR A 318 -4.51 -11.36 -0.28
CA TYR A 318 -3.93 -12.44 -1.08
C TYR A 318 -2.50 -12.75 -0.62
N GLY A 319 -1.64 -11.73 -0.45
CA GLY A 319 -0.28 -11.92 0.06
C GLY A 319 -0.26 -12.60 1.42
N GLY A 320 -1.17 -12.24 2.34
CA GLY A 320 -1.32 -12.93 3.62
C GLY A 320 -1.71 -14.40 3.49
N PHE A 321 -2.60 -14.74 2.53
CA PHE A 321 -2.97 -16.14 2.26
C PHE A 321 -1.83 -16.99 1.71
N ILE A 322 -0.86 -16.37 1.03
CA ILE A 322 0.32 -17.06 0.52
C ILE A 322 1.43 -17.08 1.58
N ALA A 323 1.70 -15.95 2.24
CA ALA A 323 2.79 -15.83 3.20
C ALA A 323 2.58 -16.72 4.45
N ALA A 324 1.35 -16.82 4.96
CA ALA A 324 1.10 -17.57 6.19
C ALA A 324 1.38 -19.09 6.06
N PRO A 325 0.89 -19.82 5.04
CA PRO A 325 1.27 -21.21 4.82
C PRO A 325 2.78 -21.39 4.57
N ALA A 326 3.40 -20.48 3.80
CA ALA A 326 4.83 -20.53 3.51
C ALA A 326 5.69 -20.32 4.76
N ALA A 327 5.27 -19.42 5.66
CA ALA A 327 5.92 -19.22 6.95
C ALA A 327 5.77 -20.44 7.86
N LEU A 328 4.58 -21.06 7.87
CA LEU A 328 4.33 -22.28 8.65
C LEU A 328 5.18 -23.45 8.16
N GLU A 329 5.23 -23.67 6.85
CA GLU A 329 6.09 -24.67 6.22
C GLU A 329 7.56 -24.46 6.60
N TYR A 330 8.03 -23.20 6.50
CA TYR A 330 9.39 -22.84 6.89
C TYR A 330 9.64 -23.13 8.38
N ALA A 331 8.78 -22.66 9.28
CA ALA A 331 8.92 -22.82 10.72
C ALA A 331 8.88 -24.29 11.19
N GLN A 332 8.19 -25.18 10.45
CA GLN A 332 8.16 -26.60 10.73
C GLN A 332 9.47 -27.33 10.36
N ASN A 333 10.20 -26.80 9.37
CA ASN A 333 11.39 -27.43 8.80
C ASN A 333 12.71 -26.73 9.21
N VAL A 334 12.64 -25.55 9.84
CA VAL A 334 13.83 -24.84 10.28
C VAL A 334 14.45 -25.52 11.50
N GLU A 335 15.76 -25.69 11.49
CA GLU A 335 16.49 -26.09 12.69
C GLU A 335 16.36 -24.99 13.74
N ARG A 336 15.66 -25.30 14.82
CA ARG A 336 15.55 -24.42 15.97
C ARG A 336 16.94 -24.29 16.59
N GLY A 337 17.51 -23.07 16.50
CA GLY A 337 18.83 -22.79 17.04
C GLY A 337 18.88 -22.89 18.55
N ASN A 338 18.89 -24.09 19.09
CA ASN A 338 19.09 -24.39 20.52
C ASN A 338 20.59 -24.47 20.89
N GLY A 339 21.46 -23.75 20.16
CA GLY A 339 22.87 -23.66 20.54
C GLY A 339 23.13 -22.64 21.64
N ALA A 340 24.23 -22.77 22.38
CA ALA A 340 24.71 -21.79 23.35
C ALA A 340 24.93 -20.38 22.77
N ASN A 341 24.94 -20.23 21.45
CA ASN A 341 24.95 -18.96 20.71
C ASN A 341 23.56 -18.33 20.54
N GLY A 342 22.47 -19.04 20.84
CA GLY A 342 21.11 -18.57 20.57
C GLY A 342 20.74 -17.28 21.33
N SER A 343 21.16 -17.13 22.58
CA SER A 343 20.94 -15.91 23.36
C SER A 343 21.86 -14.76 22.90
N LYS A 344 23.08 -15.08 22.47
CA LYS A 344 24.09 -14.09 22.14
C LYS A 344 23.70 -13.21 20.94
N ILE A 345 23.13 -13.78 19.87
CA ILE A 345 22.73 -12.99 18.70
C ILE A 345 21.67 -11.95 19.03
N TYR A 346 20.75 -12.26 19.95
CA TYR A 346 19.74 -11.31 20.43
C TYR A 346 20.34 -10.22 21.31
N ASP A 347 21.26 -10.60 22.22
CA ASP A 347 21.95 -9.66 23.11
C ASP A 347 22.86 -8.71 22.31
N ASP A 348 23.54 -9.20 21.30
CA ASP A 348 24.43 -8.42 20.45
C ASP A 348 23.61 -7.42 19.60
N GLU A 349 22.49 -7.86 19.02
CA GLU A 349 21.59 -6.96 18.27
C GLU A 349 20.94 -5.90 19.18
N LEU A 350 20.50 -6.28 20.39
CA LEU A 350 20.00 -5.33 21.39
C LEU A 350 21.04 -4.27 21.73
N LYS A 351 22.29 -4.66 21.95
CA LYS A 351 23.40 -3.71 22.23
C LYS A 351 23.66 -2.78 21.05
N LEU A 352 23.61 -3.31 19.81
CA LEU A 352 23.78 -2.51 18.61
C LEU A 352 22.68 -1.44 18.52
N GLN A 353 21.43 -1.84 18.73
CA GLN A 353 20.29 -0.92 18.66
C GLN A 353 20.30 0.10 19.82
N GLN A 354 20.76 -0.30 21.01
CA GLN A 354 20.96 0.63 22.13
C GLN A 354 22.08 1.63 21.83
N SER A 355 23.22 1.16 21.29
CA SER A 355 24.32 2.03 20.91
C SER A 355 23.90 3.09 19.91
N PHE A 356 23.06 2.71 18.94
CA PHE A 356 22.52 3.66 17.96
C PHE A 356 21.61 4.72 18.63
N ASN A 357 20.79 4.34 19.60
CA ASN A 357 20.00 5.30 20.40
C ASN A 357 20.92 6.25 21.19
N ASP A 358 21.95 5.70 21.85
CA ASP A 358 22.88 6.47 22.66
C ASP A 358 23.69 7.47 21.82
N GLU A 359 24.07 7.08 20.60
CA GLU A 359 24.74 7.96 19.63
C GLU A 359 23.84 9.12 19.22
N LEU A 360 22.58 8.84 18.87
CA LEU A 360 21.62 9.88 18.52
C LEU A 360 21.38 10.87 19.65
N LEU A 361 21.24 10.38 20.88
CA LEU A 361 21.02 11.23 22.06
C LEU A 361 22.25 12.07 22.43
N LYS A 362 23.46 11.65 22.05
CA LYS A 362 24.73 12.39 22.28
C LYS A 362 25.01 13.43 21.19
N GLN A 363 24.39 13.33 20.03
CA GLN A 363 24.58 14.28 18.94
C GLN A 363 24.17 15.70 19.37
N SER A 364 25.02 16.69 19.06
CA SER A 364 24.83 18.09 19.46
C SER A 364 25.20 19.09 18.37
N GLY A 365 25.05 18.70 17.11
CA GLY A 365 25.48 19.52 15.96
C GLY A 365 24.53 20.65 15.58
N GLY A 366 23.36 20.77 16.23
CA GLY A 366 22.41 21.88 16.06
C GLY A 366 21.47 21.77 14.88
N GLU A 367 21.57 20.71 14.04
CA GLU A 367 20.61 20.46 12.96
C GLU A 367 19.29 19.93 13.51
N ASN A 368 18.18 20.33 12.87
CA ASN A 368 16.84 19.90 13.25
C ASN A 368 16.35 18.80 12.31
N GLN A 369 16.06 17.63 12.87
CA GLN A 369 15.58 16.47 12.13
C GLN A 369 14.27 16.70 11.37
N TYR A 370 13.38 17.53 11.88
CA TYR A 370 12.10 17.83 11.22
C TYR A 370 12.30 18.71 9.99
N ILE A 371 13.26 19.64 10.03
CA ILE A 371 13.64 20.46 8.86
C ILE A 371 14.26 19.57 7.78
N ILE A 372 15.12 18.62 8.16
CA ILE A 372 15.72 17.66 7.21
C ILE A 372 14.61 16.82 6.55
N HIS A 373 13.61 16.38 7.32
CA HIS A 373 12.47 15.62 6.79
C HIS A 373 11.63 16.47 5.81
N ASP A 374 11.33 17.72 6.16
CA ASP A 374 10.56 18.60 5.28
C ASP A 374 11.28 18.87 3.96
N GLU A 375 12.60 19.12 4.02
CA GLU A 375 13.42 19.29 2.81
C GLU A 375 13.44 18.03 1.95
N MET A 376 13.63 16.85 2.57
CA MET A 376 13.54 15.57 1.87
C MET A 376 12.18 15.41 1.18
N GLY A 377 11.10 15.60 1.94
CA GLY A 377 9.72 15.45 1.44
C GLY A 377 9.45 16.36 0.25
N LYS A 378 9.90 17.61 0.31
CA LYS A 378 9.76 18.57 -0.78
C LYS A 378 10.52 18.14 -2.04
N TRP A 379 11.80 17.79 -1.92
CA TRP A 379 12.59 17.36 -3.07
C TRP A 379 12.07 16.08 -3.70
N MET A 380 11.66 15.12 -2.87
CA MET A 380 11.04 13.87 -3.35
C MET A 380 9.72 14.13 -4.07
N THR A 381 8.86 15.00 -3.53
CA THR A 381 7.58 15.35 -4.14
C THR A 381 7.76 16.08 -5.47
N ASP A 382 8.64 17.07 -5.52
CA ASP A 382 8.80 17.94 -6.69
C ASP A 382 9.47 17.20 -7.87
N ASN A 383 10.39 16.25 -7.59
CA ASN A 383 11.27 15.70 -8.63
C ASN A 383 11.10 14.19 -8.87
N VAL A 384 10.52 13.44 -7.91
CA VAL A 384 10.51 11.95 -7.96
C VAL A 384 9.10 11.37 -8.04
N THR A 385 8.06 12.19 -8.15
CA THR A 385 6.66 11.74 -8.21
C THR A 385 6.14 11.59 -9.63
N VAL A 386 5.46 12.63 -10.16
CA VAL A 386 4.64 12.55 -11.39
C VAL A 386 5.45 12.67 -12.66
N VAL A 387 6.30 13.69 -12.76
CA VAL A 387 7.14 13.99 -13.92
C VAL A 387 8.59 14.03 -13.51
N ARG A 388 9.43 13.29 -14.19
CA ARG A 388 10.82 13.05 -13.81
C ARG A 388 11.76 13.45 -14.93
N TYR A 389 12.82 14.19 -14.57
CA TYR A 389 13.92 14.58 -15.47
C TYR A 389 15.23 14.12 -14.87
N ASN A 390 16.15 13.61 -15.69
CA ASN A 390 17.41 13.04 -15.20
C ASN A 390 18.29 14.04 -14.45
N ASP A 391 18.32 15.30 -14.89
CA ASP A 391 19.04 16.38 -14.21
C ASP A 391 18.46 16.66 -12.80
N ARG A 392 17.14 16.69 -12.67
CA ARG A 392 16.45 16.88 -11.39
C ARG A 392 16.60 15.67 -10.46
N LEU A 393 16.56 14.45 -11.00
CA LEU A 393 16.79 13.22 -10.23
C LEU A 393 18.23 13.18 -9.68
N LYS A 394 19.24 13.56 -10.49
CA LYS A 394 20.63 13.70 -10.05
C LYS A 394 20.78 14.76 -8.97
N ALA A 395 20.17 15.92 -9.15
CA ALA A 395 20.16 16.98 -8.15
C ALA A 395 19.49 16.52 -6.84
N THR A 396 18.44 15.73 -6.95
CA THR A 396 17.75 15.16 -5.77
C THR A 396 18.64 14.16 -5.03
N ASP A 397 19.35 13.24 -5.72
CA ASP A 397 20.28 12.32 -5.03
C ASP A 397 21.41 13.09 -4.33
N ASN A 398 21.97 14.12 -4.98
CA ASN A 398 22.97 14.99 -4.34
C ASN A 398 22.40 15.69 -3.09
N LYS A 399 21.16 16.15 -3.15
CA LYS A 399 20.49 16.74 -1.98
C LYS A 399 20.25 15.71 -0.87
N LEU A 400 19.87 14.50 -1.21
CA LEU A 400 19.72 13.42 -0.23
C LEU A 400 21.05 13.07 0.45
N LEU A 401 22.16 13.07 -0.29
CA LEU A 401 23.50 12.92 0.30
C LEU A 401 23.85 14.07 1.27
N GLU A 402 23.55 15.31 0.87
CA GLU A 402 23.70 16.48 1.78
C GLU A 402 22.86 16.30 3.05
N LEU A 403 21.60 15.87 2.92
CA LEU A 403 20.71 15.66 4.06
C LEU A 403 21.20 14.53 4.98
N ILE A 404 21.80 13.47 4.42
CA ILE A 404 22.45 12.39 5.17
C ILE A 404 23.63 12.94 5.98
N GLU A 405 24.46 13.82 5.39
CA GLU A 405 25.56 14.45 6.14
C GLU A 405 25.05 15.41 7.22
N ARG A 406 23.98 16.13 6.99
CA ARG A 406 23.33 16.97 8.00
C ARG A 406 22.71 16.14 9.12
N TYR A 407 22.09 14.98 8.78
CA TYR A 407 21.55 14.05 9.77
C TYR A 407 22.60 13.62 10.82
N LYS A 408 23.86 13.45 10.45
CA LYS A 408 24.94 13.11 11.38
C LYS A 408 25.20 14.21 12.43
N ARG A 409 24.59 15.38 12.28
CA ARG A 409 24.74 16.56 13.17
C ARG A 409 23.42 17.01 13.77
N ILE A 410 22.40 16.17 13.79
CA ILE A 410 21.12 16.50 14.42
C ILE A 410 21.30 16.66 15.93
N SER A 411 20.41 17.46 16.54
CA SER A 411 20.28 17.53 18.00
C SER A 411 18.85 17.17 18.37
N ILE A 412 18.70 16.11 19.15
CA ILE A 412 17.40 15.69 19.65
C ILE A 412 17.00 16.64 20.78
N SER A 413 15.94 17.44 20.55
CA SER A 413 15.50 18.47 21.48
C SER A 413 14.81 17.93 22.73
N ASP A 414 14.21 16.73 22.63
CA ASP A 414 13.55 16.05 23.74
C ASP A 414 14.28 14.74 24.05
N SER A 415 15.08 14.77 25.10
CA SER A 415 15.85 13.64 25.61
C SER A 415 15.14 12.85 26.71
N ASN A 416 13.88 13.17 27.01
CA ASN A 416 13.08 12.39 27.95
C ASN A 416 12.92 10.96 27.45
N MET A 417 13.04 10.00 28.37
CA MET A 417 12.90 8.57 28.05
C MET A 417 11.46 8.08 28.20
N TRP A 418 10.49 8.99 28.12
CA TRP A 418 9.06 8.65 28.24
C TRP A 418 8.23 9.41 27.21
N ALA A 419 7.49 8.65 26.38
CA ALA A 419 6.54 9.15 25.40
C ALA A 419 7.08 10.22 24.44
N THR A 420 8.40 10.33 24.27
CA THR A 420 9.00 11.24 23.28
C THR A 420 8.84 10.68 21.88
N MET A 421 8.55 11.55 20.92
CA MET A 421 8.55 11.21 19.50
C MET A 421 9.88 11.57 18.81
N ALA A 422 10.77 12.29 19.48
CA ALA A 422 11.99 12.82 18.87
C ALA A 422 12.99 11.71 18.50
N LEU A 423 13.28 10.79 19.42
CA LEU A 423 14.18 9.67 19.14
C LEU A 423 13.61 8.68 18.11
N PRO A 424 12.36 8.20 18.21
CA PRO A 424 11.75 7.38 17.15
C PRO A 424 11.78 8.06 15.79
N HIS A 425 11.43 9.35 15.69
CA HIS A 425 11.45 10.08 14.43
C HIS A 425 12.86 10.22 13.86
N ALA A 426 13.88 10.43 14.69
CA ALA A 426 15.27 10.48 14.22
C ALA A 426 15.70 9.16 13.58
N ARG A 427 15.36 8.02 14.19
CA ARG A 427 15.60 6.69 13.60
C ARG A 427 14.86 6.49 12.28
N GLN A 428 13.57 6.86 12.27
CA GLN A 428 12.75 6.77 11.06
C GLN A 428 13.30 7.63 9.93
N LEU A 429 13.80 8.85 10.24
CA LEU A 429 14.38 9.75 9.24
C LEU A 429 15.63 9.14 8.58
N TRP A 430 16.50 8.49 9.33
CA TRP A 430 17.62 7.75 8.76
C TRP A 430 17.14 6.73 7.74
N ASN A 431 16.18 5.92 8.13
CA ASN A 431 15.60 4.88 7.29
C ASN A 431 14.90 5.44 6.04
N MET A 432 14.18 6.56 6.17
CA MET A 432 13.55 7.25 5.06
C MET A 432 14.57 7.80 4.05
N LEU A 433 15.69 8.38 4.52
CA LEU A 433 16.76 8.88 3.65
C LEU A 433 17.41 7.76 2.83
N GLN A 434 17.59 6.57 3.40
CA GLN A 434 18.13 5.42 2.67
C GLN A 434 17.16 4.98 1.54
N LEU A 435 15.88 4.81 1.83
CA LEU A 435 14.89 4.44 0.80
C LEU A 435 14.66 5.56 -0.22
N ALA A 436 14.72 6.83 0.17
CA ALA A 436 14.61 7.95 -0.75
C ALA A 436 15.68 7.87 -1.86
N ARG A 437 16.91 7.49 -1.50
CA ARG A 437 17.99 7.26 -2.48
C ARG A 437 17.71 6.07 -3.39
N VAL A 438 17.22 4.95 -2.85
CA VAL A 438 16.83 3.78 -3.65
C VAL A 438 15.79 4.15 -4.71
N ILE A 439 14.74 4.87 -4.29
CA ILE A 439 13.65 5.32 -5.17
C ILE A 439 14.18 6.29 -6.24
N THR A 440 15.01 7.24 -5.85
CA THR A 440 15.56 8.27 -6.75
C THR A 440 16.50 7.66 -7.78
N LEU A 441 17.43 6.81 -7.37
CA LEU A 441 18.40 6.16 -8.25
C LEU A 441 17.74 5.11 -9.17
N GLY A 442 16.75 4.36 -8.67
CA GLY A 442 15.92 3.49 -9.50
C GLY A 442 15.21 4.27 -10.60
N ALA A 443 14.64 5.43 -10.26
CA ALA A 443 14.03 6.32 -11.24
C ALA A 443 15.04 6.92 -12.22
N LEU A 444 16.23 7.30 -11.76
CA LEU A 444 17.29 7.85 -12.60
C LEU A 444 17.76 6.86 -13.66
N ASN A 445 17.96 5.60 -13.27
CA ASN A 445 18.53 4.58 -14.16
C ASN A 445 17.52 3.97 -15.15
N ARG A 446 16.22 4.20 -14.95
CA ARG A 446 15.16 3.71 -15.85
C ARG A 446 14.78 4.77 -16.88
N ASP A 447 15.43 4.77 -18.04
CA ASP A 447 15.19 5.72 -19.14
C ASP A 447 14.07 5.25 -20.07
N GLU A 448 12.87 5.20 -19.54
CA GLU A 448 11.62 4.91 -20.25
C GLU A 448 10.44 5.58 -19.55
N SER A 449 9.24 5.45 -20.13
CA SER A 449 7.98 5.75 -19.46
C SER A 449 7.10 4.51 -19.38
N ARG A 450 6.82 4.02 -18.16
CA ARG A 450 6.05 2.80 -17.89
C ARG A 450 5.15 2.96 -16.67
N GLY A 451 3.85 2.81 -16.84
CA GLY A 451 2.90 2.89 -15.74
C GLY A 451 2.98 4.23 -15.00
N ALA A 452 3.29 4.20 -13.71
CA ALA A 452 3.44 5.38 -12.88
C ALA A 452 4.76 6.13 -13.12
N HIS A 453 5.79 5.46 -13.63
CA HIS A 453 7.06 6.09 -13.98
C HIS A 453 6.96 6.82 -15.31
N TYR A 454 7.19 8.16 -15.30
CA TYR A 454 7.10 8.99 -16.48
C TYR A 454 8.27 9.97 -16.59
N LYS A 455 8.99 9.86 -17.70
CA LYS A 455 10.06 10.78 -18.13
C LYS A 455 9.71 11.40 -19.48
N PRO A 456 9.48 12.71 -19.59
CA PRO A 456 9.18 13.36 -20.87
C PRO A 456 10.28 13.16 -21.92
N ASP A 457 11.56 13.11 -21.50
CA ASP A 457 12.71 12.87 -22.38
C ASP A 457 12.73 11.44 -22.93
N PHE A 458 12.05 10.50 -22.26
CA PHE A 458 11.90 9.10 -22.64
C PHE A 458 10.43 8.67 -22.63
N PRO A 459 9.58 9.22 -23.51
CA PRO A 459 8.13 9.10 -23.41
C PRO A 459 7.58 7.70 -23.72
N ASN A 460 8.39 6.86 -24.35
CA ASN A 460 7.98 5.53 -24.76
C ASN A 460 8.44 4.45 -23.78
N ARG A 461 7.70 3.35 -23.75
CA ARG A 461 8.09 2.12 -23.07
C ARG A 461 9.19 1.43 -23.88
N ASP A 462 10.21 0.96 -23.20
CA ASP A 462 11.33 0.22 -23.77
C ASP A 462 11.34 -1.20 -23.18
N ASP A 463 10.71 -2.15 -23.88
CA ASP A 463 10.60 -3.52 -23.42
C ASP A 463 11.90 -4.33 -23.59
N GLU A 464 12.80 -3.90 -24.46
CA GLU A 464 14.09 -4.56 -24.67
C GLU A 464 15.02 -4.35 -23.46
N ARG A 465 15.12 -3.13 -22.98
CA ARG A 465 16.01 -2.79 -21.86
C ARG A 465 15.33 -2.91 -20.49
N PHE A 466 14.02 -2.57 -20.40
CA PHE A 466 13.35 -2.29 -19.13
C PHE A 466 12.08 -3.10 -18.85
N LEU A 467 11.77 -4.15 -19.64
CA LEU A 467 10.80 -5.16 -19.19
C LEU A 467 11.42 -6.03 -18.10
N LYS A 468 11.85 -5.39 -17.04
CA LYS A 468 12.64 -5.95 -15.94
C LYS A 468 12.21 -5.38 -14.60
N THR A 469 12.38 -6.17 -13.56
CA THR A 469 12.30 -5.72 -12.17
C THR A 469 13.63 -5.05 -11.80
N THR A 470 13.58 -3.82 -11.32
CA THR A 470 14.74 -3.17 -10.71
C THR A 470 14.98 -3.76 -9.34
N ILE A 471 16.19 -4.22 -9.07
CA ILE A 471 16.63 -4.73 -7.76
C ILE A 471 17.63 -3.74 -7.18
N ALA A 472 17.47 -3.40 -5.91
CA ALA A 472 18.44 -2.63 -5.13
C ALA A 472 18.98 -3.47 -3.98
N GLU A 473 20.29 -3.53 -3.85
CA GLU A 473 21.01 -4.12 -2.72
C GLU A 473 21.75 -3.01 -1.97
N TYR A 474 21.76 -3.12 -0.65
CA TYR A 474 22.40 -2.12 0.20
C TYR A 474 23.94 -2.25 0.16
N SER A 475 24.63 -1.12 0.06
CA SER A 475 26.04 -1.03 0.36
C SER A 475 26.35 0.24 1.15
N GLY A 476 27.50 0.28 1.83
CA GLY A 476 27.95 1.47 2.57
C GLY A 476 28.17 2.71 1.70
N GLU A 477 28.37 2.53 0.39
CA GLU A 477 28.55 3.61 -0.58
C GLU A 477 27.23 4.08 -1.22
N GLY A 478 26.16 3.31 -1.06
CA GLY A 478 24.82 3.60 -1.56
C GLY A 478 24.16 2.40 -2.26
N PRO A 479 22.97 2.57 -2.82
CA PRO A 479 22.24 1.50 -3.48
C PRO A 479 22.99 0.93 -4.70
N VAL A 480 23.17 -0.39 -4.73
CA VAL A 480 23.66 -1.12 -5.90
C VAL A 480 22.46 -1.62 -6.68
N LEU A 481 22.30 -1.15 -7.92
CA LEU A 481 21.15 -1.47 -8.75
C LEU A 481 21.47 -2.55 -9.77
N SER A 482 20.57 -3.50 -9.92
CA SER A 482 20.60 -4.55 -10.95
C SER A 482 19.18 -4.78 -11.50
N TYR A 483 19.04 -5.65 -12.51
CA TYR A 483 17.77 -5.93 -13.16
C TYR A 483 17.53 -7.44 -13.25
N GLU A 484 16.31 -7.86 -12.93
CA GLU A 484 15.82 -9.23 -13.05
C GLU A 484 14.74 -9.30 -14.13
N ASP A 485 14.74 -10.35 -14.95
CA ASP A 485 13.76 -10.52 -16.01
C ASP A 485 12.37 -10.79 -15.45
N VAL A 486 11.34 -10.18 -16.07
CA VAL A 486 9.93 -10.42 -15.71
C VAL A 486 9.41 -11.61 -16.52
N ASP A 487 8.86 -12.61 -15.85
CA ASP A 487 8.15 -13.71 -16.52
C ASP A 487 6.86 -13.20 -17.18
N VAL A 488 6.83 -13.23 -18.49
CA VAL A 488 5.69 -12.85 -19.32
C VAL A 488 5.09 -14.04 -20.09
N SER A 489 5.43 -15.26 -19.69
CA SER A 489 4.99 -16.49 -20.37
C SER A 489 3.47 -16.64 -20.42
N LEU A 490 2.77 -16.16 -19.39
CA LEU A 490 1.30 -16.24 -19.31
C LEU A 490 0.59 -15.06 -19.98
N ILE A 491 1.22 -13.87 -20.05
CA ILE A 491 0.59 -12.66 -20.58
C ILE A 491 1.62 -11.85 -21.37
N VAL A 492 1.42 -11.74 -22.67
CA VAL A 492 2.26 -10.89 -23.53
C VAL A 492 1.98 -9.41 -23.23
N PRO A 493 2.99 -8.58 -22.95
CA PRO A 493 2.84 -7.15 -22.72
C PRO A 493 2.24 -6.44 -23.94
N ARG A 494 1.15 -5.69 -23.74
CA ARG A 494 0.49 -4.94 -24.81
C ARG A 494 0.76 -3.45 -24.69
N LYS A 495 0.88 -2.75 -25.82
CA LYS A 495 0.96 -1.29 -25.83
C LYS A 495 -0.38 -0.71 -25.37
N ARG A 496 -0.32 0.24 -24.43
CA ARG A 496 -1.51 0.98 -23.98
C ARG A 496 -1.78 2.12 -24.95
N ASP A 497 -2.98 2.18 -25.49
CA ASP A 497 -3.47 3.28 -26.32
C ASP A 497 -4.83 3.76 -25.81
N TYR A 498 -4.89 5.00 -25.36
CA TYR A 498 -6.08 5.65 -24.85
C TYR A 498 -6.59 6.77 -25.77
N SER A 499 -5.90 7.06 -26.89
CA SER A 499 -6.26 8.10 -27.84
C SER A 499 -7.44 7.70 -28.74
N LYS A 500 -7.68 6.39 -28.92
CA LYS A 500 -8.71 5.88 -29.81
C LYS A 500 -9.94 5.38 -29.04
N GLY A 501 -11.11 5.91 -29.39
CA GLY A 501 -12.39 5.72 -28.70
C GLY A 501 -13.03 4.34 -28.74
N LYS A 502 -12.56 3.45 -29.59
CA LYS A 502 -12.87 2.01 -29.57
C LYS A 502 -11.56 1.28 -29.79
N GLN A 503 -11.11 0.51 -28.81
CA GLN A 503 -10.16 -0.55 -29.11
C GLN A 503 -10.86 -1.45 -30.15
N GLU A 504 -10.45 -1.42 -31.39
CA GLU A 504 -10.66 -2.54 -32.29
C GLU A 504 -10.18 -3.77 -31.52
N GLN A 505 -11.04 -4.75 -31.38
CA GLN A 505 -10.59 -6.05 -30.87
C GLN A 505 -9.36 -6.42 -31.68
N PRO A 506 -8.24 -6.81 -31.07
CA PRO A 506 -7.05 -7.19 -31.83
C PRO A 506 -7.50 -8.22 -32.86
N ASN A 507 -7.17 -7.96 -34.13
CA ASN A 507 -7.49 -8.86 -35.23
C ASN A 507 -7.02 -10.26 -34.82
N LYS A 508 -7.94 -11.20 -34.65
CA LYS A 508 -7.63 -12.56 -34.20
C LYS A 508 -6.48 -13.18 -34.97
N GLY A 509 -6.33 -12.82 -36.26
CA GLY A 509 -5.24 -13.26 -37.10
C GLY A 509 -3.87 -12.69 -36.68
N ALA A 510 -3.79 -11.45 -36.21
CA ALA A 510 -2.50 -10.85 -35.77
C ALA A 510 -2.04 -11.45 -34.43
N VAL A 511 -2.98 -11.76 -33.53
CA VAL A 511 -2.67 -12.43 -32.25
C VAL A 511 -2.21 -13.87 -32.49
N ALA A 512 -2.88 -14.57 -33.42
CA ALA A 512 -2.49 -15.93 -33.82
C ALA A 512 -1.10 -15.96 -34.50
N ALA A 513 -0.80 -14.98 -35.37
CA ALA A 513 0.50 -14.87 -36.02
C ALA A 513 1.64 -14.56 -35.02
N GLN A 514 1.37 -13.72 -34.03
CA GLN A 514 2.34 -13.36 -32.99
C GLN A 514 2.54 -14.51 -31.99
N ALA A 515 1.47 -15.23 -31.62
CA ALA A 515 1.53 -16.44 -30.80
C ALA A 515 2.25 -17.58 -31.53
N ALA A 516 2.01 -17.74 -32.83
CA ALA A 516 2.73 -18.72 -33.67
C ALA A 516 4.23 -18.40 -33.79
N ALA A 517 4.59 -17.13 -33.89
CA ALA A 517 5.99 -16.67 -33.91
C ALA A 517 6.71 -16.84 -32.58
N SER A 518 5.97 -16.79 -31.46
CA SER A 518 6.49 -16.98 -30.09
C SER A 518 6.45 -18.44 -29.60
N GLY A 519 5.92 -19.37 -30.39
CA GLY A 519 5.76 -20.78 -29.99
C GLY A 519 4.71 -21.03 -28.92
N LEU A 520 3.89 -20.03 -28.60
CA LEU A 520 2.80 -20.14 -27.64
C LEU A 520 1.54 -20.75 -28.29
N PRO A 521 0.77 -21.62 -27.59
CA PRO A 521 -0.46 -22.18 -28.13
C PRO A 521 -1.48 -21.08 -28.41
N THR A 522 -2.10 -21.13 -29.60
CA THR A 522 -3.15 -20.18 -29.99
C THR A 522 -4.46 -20.52 -29.27
N THR A 523 -5.18 -19.50 -28.82
CA THR A 523 -6.45 -19.66 -28.08
C THR A 523 -7.58 -20.33 -28.89
N ASP A 524 -7.44 -20.43 -30.21
CA ASP A 524 -8.39 -21.11 -31.09
C ASP A 524 -8.19 -22.66 -31.15
N GLY A 525 -7.08 -23.15 -30.58
CA GLY A 525 -6.78 -24.59 -30.45
C GLY A 525 -6.97 -25.13 -29.03
N ALA A 526 -7.34 -24.28 -28.08
CA ALA A 526 -7.77 -24.75 -26.77
C ALA A 526 -9.12 -25.50 -26.95
N GLN A 527 -9.04 -26.80 -27.25
CA GLN A 527 -10.11 -27.69 -26.79
C GLN A 527 -10.41 -27.25 -25.35
N GLN A 528 -11.67 -26.93 -25.07
CA GLN A 528 -12.14 -26.87 -23.70
C GLN A 528 -11.59 -28.14 -23.06
N ILE A 529 -10.61 -27.98 -22.18
CA ILE A 529 -10.22 -29.07 -21.30
C ILE A 529 -11.55 -29.42 -20.64
N PRO A 530 -12.07 -30.62 -20.83
CA PRO A 530 -13.27 -31.02 -20.13
C PRO A 530 -12.93 -30.86 -18.66
N VAL A 531 -13.61 -29.96 -17.98
CA VAL A 531 -13.52 -29.83 -16.52
C VAL A 531 -14.38 -30.97 -15.97
N GLU A 532 -14.02 -32.21 -16.33
CA GLU A 532 -14.55 -33.41 -15.71
C GLU A 532 -14.15 -33.38 -14.25
N GLY A 533 -15.11 -33.20 -13.40
CA GLY A 533 -14.93 -33.11 -11.95
C GLY A 533 -15.41 -31.81 -11.31
N TRP A 534 -15.84 -30.79 -12.08
CA TRP A 534 -16.40 -29.55 -11.55
C TRP A 534 -17.93 -29.44 -11.72
N GLU A 535 -18.62 -30.50 -12.11
CA GLU A 535 -20.06 -30.59 -11.87
C GLU A 535 -20.30 -30.61 -10.36
N GLN A 536 -20.57 -29.43 -9.79
CA GLN A 536 -21.08 -29.35 -8.43
C GLN A 536 -22.46 -30.04 -8.44
N LYS A 537 -22.52 -31.30 -8.03
CA LYS A 537 -23.79 -31.83 -7.50
C LYS A 537 -24.26 -30.82 -6.44
N PRO A 538 -25.56 -30.47 -6.41
CA PRO A 538 -26.09 -29.61 -5.36
C PRO A 538 -25.67 -30.20 -4.01
N ARG A 539 -24.76 -29.53 -3.33
CA ARG A 539 -24.37 -29.93 -1.98
C ARG A 539 -25.45 -29.44 -1.04
N ASP A 540 -25.99 -30.34 -0.27
CA ASP A 540 -26.87 -30.02 0.85
C ASP A 540 -26.14 -29.06 1.80
N LEU A 541 -26.58 -27.80 1.84
CA LEU A 541 -25.98 -26.71 2.61
C LEU A 541 -26.61 -26.56 4.01
N THR A 542 -27.42 -27.54 4.47
CA THR A 542 -28.19 -27.44 5.72
C THR A 542 -27.42 -27.84 6.98
N GLY A 543 -26.09 -27.99 6.96
CA GLY A 543 -25.28 -28.29 8.15
C GLY A 543 -24.09 -27.36 8.35
N PRO A 544 -23.68 -27.03 9.60
CA PRO A 544 -22.48 -26.24 9.85
C PRO A 544 -21.24 -27.01 9.41
N ARG A 545 -20.48 -26.45 8.46
CA ARG A 545 -19.23 -27.04 7.97
C ARG A 545 -18.04 -26.17 8.36
N VAL A 546 -17.16 -26.75 9.16
CA VAL A 546 -15.82 -26.22 9.40
C VAL A 546 -14.89 -26.79 8.33
N TRP A 547 -14.12 -25.94 7.66
CA TRP A 547 -13.17 -26.36 6.62
C TRP A 547 -12.08 -27.27 7.22
N GLY A 548 -11.91 -28.46 6.65
CA GLY A 548 -10.74 -29.30 6.86
C GLY A 548 -10.76 -30.25 8.06
N GLN A 549 -11.91 -30.49 8.71
CA GLN A 549 -11.99 -31.44 9.82
C GLN A 549 -13.04 -32.55 9.57
N ASP A 550 -12.67 -33.78 9.91
CA ASP A 550 -13.58 -34.93 9.89
C ASP A 550 -14.66 -34.82 10.97
N LYS A 551 -15.83 -35.40 10.72
CA LYS A 551 -16.99 -35.35 11.64
C LYS A 551 -16.68 -35.87 13.06
N GLU A 552 -15.68 -36.71 13.23
CA GLU A 552 -15.28 -37.23 14.55
C GLU A 552 -14.53 -36.20 15.40
N GLN A 553 -13.70 -35.32 14.79
CA GLN A 553 -13.00 -34.27 15.53
C GLN A 553 -13.96 -33.15 16.06
N VAL A 554 -15.09 -32.95 15.38
CA VAL A 554 -16.09 -31.95 15.83
C VAL A 554 -16.86 -32.44 17.04
N ARG A 555 -17.02 -33.76 17.24
CA ARG A 555 -17.68 -34.31 18.44
C ARG A 555 -16.83 -34.17 19.69
N ASP A 556 -15.51 -34.35 19.60
CA ASP A 556 -14.61 -34.19 20.75
C ASP A 556 -14.47 -32.75 21.23
N VAL A 557 -14.51 -31.78 20.33
CA VAL A 557 -14.47 -30.34 20.71
C VAL A 557 -15.72 -29.93 21.48
N ASN A 558 -16.90 -30.42 21.08
CA ASN A 558 -18.15 -30.11 21.78
C ASN A 558 -18.27 -30.81 23.16
N HIS A 559 -17.61 -31.97 23.34
CA HIS A 559 -17.59 -32.62 24.63
C HIS A 559 -16.66 -31.94 25.64
N GLY A 560 -15.56 -31.34 25.19
CA GLY A 560 -14.65 -30.57 26.04
C GLY A 560 -15.26 -29.26 26.56
N GLU A 561 -16.05 -28.56 25.74
CA GLU A 561 -16.75 -27.33 26.17
C GLU A 561 -17.85 -27.59 27.22
N THR A 562 -18.55 -28.74 27.16
CA THR A 562 -19.58 -29.10 28.12
C THR A 562 -19.02 -29.48 29.49
N GLU A 563 -17.85 -30.13 29.55
CA GLU A 563 -17.19 -30.43 30.82
C GLU A 563 -16.56 -29.19 31.47
N SER A 564 -15.99 -28.26 30.68
CA SER A 564 -15.45 -26.99 31.17
C SER A 564 -16.54 -26.08 31.77
N ARG A 565 -17.71 -26.02 31.15
CA ARG A 565 -18.86 -25.25 31.72
C ARG A 565 -19.43 -25.90 32.99
N ARG A 566 -19.52 -27.23 33.05
CA ARG A 566 -19.96 -27.92 34.27
C ARG A 566 -18.98 -27.76 35.43
N ALA A 567 -17.68 -27.62 35.18
CA ALA A 567 -16.68 -27.35 36.21
C ALA A 567 -16.74 -25.90 36.71
N GLN A 568 -17.08 -24.94 35.85
CA GLN A 568 -17.27 -23.54 36.25
C GLN A 568 -18.55 -23.33 37.03
N ASP A 569 -19.66 -24.00 36.68
CA ASP A 569 -20.93 -23.91 37.46
C ASP A 569 -20.81 -24.54 38.84
N LYS A 570 -20.04 -25.62 39.01
CA LYS A 570 -19.78 -26.19 40.34
C LYS A 570 -18.87 -25.31 41.22
N GLY A 571 -17.95 -24.55 40.61
CA GLY A 571 -17.10 -23.62 41.37
C GLY A 571 -17.84 -22.35 41.86
N LEU A 572 -18.95 -22.02 41.23
CA LEU A 572 -19.80 -20.89 41.64
C LEU A 572 -20.79 -21.23 42.77
N GLU A 573 -21.23 -22.48 42.91
CA GLU A 573 -22.08 -22.91 44.02
C GLU A 573 -21.31 -23.01 45.34
N ASP A 574 -20.03 -23.33 45.35
CA ASP A 574 -19.21 -23.39 46.57
C ASP A 574 -18.65 -22.02 47.04
N ALA A 575 -18.74 -20.97 46.20
CA ALA A 575 -18.30 -19.62 46.56
C ALA A 575 -19.41 -18.74 47.18
N GLY A 576 -20.64 -19.25 47.29
CA GLY A 576 -21.84 -18.52 47.76
C GLY A 576 -22.13 -18.53 49.26
N GLY A 577 -21.19 -18.89 50.12
CA GLY A 577 -21.42 -19.01 51.56
C GLY A 577 -20.31 -18.40 52.39
N LYS A 578 -20.30 -17.06 52.51
CA LYS A 578 -19.91 -16.28 53.69
C LYS A 578 -19.61 -14.83 53.31
N SER A 579 -20.57 -13.96 53.43
CA SER A 579 -20.32 -12.55 53.68
C SER A 579 -21.23 -12.11 54.82
N ASP A 580 -20.67 -12.08 55.99
CA ASP A 580 -21.16 -11.20 57.03
C ASP A 580 -19.95 -10.53 57.69
N LYS A 581 -20.03 -9.18 57.68
CA LYS A 581 -19.33 -8.23 58.55
C LYS A 581 -17.84 -7.99 58.31
N LEU A 582 -17.53 -6.92 57.58
CA LEU A 582 -17.04 -5.63 58.13
C LEU A 582 -16.82 -4.67 56.94
#